data_465df932c84fb6ffe6ad4d69176959bf
#
_entry.id   465df932c84fb6ffe6ad4d69176959bf
#
_cell.length_a   1.000
_cell.length_b   1.000
_cell.length_c   1.000
_cell.angle_alpha   90.00
_cell.angle_beta   90.00
_cell.angle_gamma   90.00
#
_symmetry.space_group_name_H-M   'P 1'
#
loop_
_entity.id
_entity.type
_entity.pdbx_description
1 polymer ?
#
loop_
_entity_poly.entity_id
_entity_poly.type
_entity_poly.pdbx_seq_one_letter_code
_entity_poly.pdbx_strand_id
1 'polypeptide(L)'
;SYTFYQDFVPQDQAPRALYALCFAAMLLVLSKIWQNGTPAKALLFNLLATLALGGSVYWASQAPVHHLAWVPFEKSKLETHLAQGKPAFVDFTADWCISCKTFEGIYLNRPYTAEDFKRLNILPLQVDLTSPDSPHWNFLKSFDRTGIPAYVLYHPDGQIEVLPEGAPLSLHDRLIALEAKLQNNK
;
A
#
# COMPACT_ATOMS: atom_id res chain seq x y z
N SER A 1 19.40 6.76 -6.64
CA SER A 1 19.02 7.47 -5.40
C SER A 1 17.73 8.29 -5.53
N TYR A 2 17.37 8.73 -6.74
CA TYR A 2 16.13 9.50 -6.98
C TYR A 2 14.89 8.58 -7.04
N THR A 3 15.06 7.38 -7.55
CA THR A 3 14.02 6.34 -7.62
C THR A 3 13.59 5.86 -6.25
N PHE A 4 14.52 5.69 -5.31
CA PHE A 4 14.22 5.22 -3.94
C PHE A 4 13.27 6.16 -3.18
N TYR A 5 13.36 7.46 -3.41
CA TYR A 5 12.47 8.44 -2.76
C TYR A 5 11.06 8.42 -3.36
N GLN A 6 10.93 8.13 -4.64
CA GLN A 6 9.63 8.04 -5.33
C GLN A 6 8.83 6.81 -4.88
N ASP A 7 9.52 5.73 -4.53
CA ASP A 7 8.89 4.48 -4.08
C ASP A 7 8.45 4.53 -2.60
N PHE A 8 9.07 5.42 -1.80
CA PHE A 8 8.81 5.49 -0.35
C PHE A 8 7.70 6.44 0.04
N VAL A 9 7.40 7.44 -0.78
CA VAL A 9 6.37 8.45 -0.49
C VAL A 9 5.35 8.46 -1.63
N PRO A 10 4.06 8.20 -1.34
CA PRO A 10 3.03 8.29 -2.36
C PRO A 10 3.09 9.66 -3.04
N GLN A 11 3.23 9.68 -4.34
CA GLN A 11 3.39 10.90 -5.14
C GLN A 11 2.21 11.87 -4.99
N ASP A 12 1.05 11.34 -4.64
CA ASP A 12 -0.18 12.09 -4.40
C ASP A 12 -0.28 12.68 -2.99
N GLN A 13 0.40 12.07 -2.00
CA GLN A 13 0.37 12.51 -0.60
C GLN A 13 1.64 13.24 -0.15
N ALA A 14 2.80 12.97 -0.78
CA ALA A 14 4.06 13.62 -0.47
C ALA A 14 3.99 15.16 -0.53
N PRO A 15 3.42 15.76 -1.60
CA PRO A 15 3.31 17.22 -1.64
C PRO A 15 2.38 17.77 -0.55
N ARG A 16 1.30 17.06 -0.21
CA ARG A 16 0.33 17.49 0.80
C ARG A 16 0.92 17.51 2.21
N ALA A 17 1.63 16.44 2.58
CA ALA A 17 2.33 16.37 3.87
C ALA A 17 3.45 17.40 3.97
N LEU A 18 4.21 17.59 2.89
CA LEU A 18 5.29 18.58 2.82
C LEU A 18 4.73 20.02 2.94
N TYR A 19 3.66 20.33 2.22
CA TYR A 19 2.98 21.63 2.31
C TYR A 19 2.42 21.89 3.72
N ALA A 20 1.82 20.88 4.37
CA ALA A 20 1.34 20.99 5.74
C ALA A 20 2.48 21.26 6.72
N LEU A 21 3.62 20.57 6.58
CA LEU A 21 4.81 20.78 7.41
C LEU A 21 5.45 22.16 7.17
N CYS A 22 5.61 22.57 5.91
CA CYS A 22 6.14 23.89 5.56
C CYS A 22 5.24 25.02 6.07
N PHE A 23 3.92 24.84 5.94
CA PHE A 23 2.94 25.82 6.44
C PHE A 23 2.96 25.90 7.96
N ALA A 24 3.07 24.77 8.67
CA ALA A 24 3.23 24.72 10.12
C ALA A 24 4.53 25.40 10.58
N ALA A 25 5.66 25.12 9.92
CA ALA A 25 6.94 25.76 10.21
C ALA A 25 6.90 27.28 9.99
N MET A 26 6.28 27.71 8.89
CA MET A 26 6.07 29.13 8.59
C MET A 26 5.26 29.82 9.69
N LEU A 27 4.17 29.20 10.14
CA LEU A 27 3.34 29.74 11.22
C LEU A 27 4.08 29.84 12.54
N LEU A 28 4.94 28.87 12.87
CA LEU A 28 5.78 28.91 14.07
C LEU A 28 6.81 30.04 14.01
N VAL A 29 7.43 30.26 12.84
CA VAL A 29 8.38 31.37 12.63
C VAL A 29 7.68 32.72 12.76
N LEU A 30 6.53 32.88 12.12
CA LEU A 30 5.72 34.11 12.20
C LEU A 30 5.24 34.37 13.62
N SER A 31 4.88 33.31 14.41
CA SER A 31 4.49 33.47 15.80
C SER A 31 5.62 34.05 16.66
N LYS A 32 6.86 33.59 16.44
CA LYS A 32 8.06 34.14 17.14
C LYS A 32 8.33 35.61 16.80
N ILE A 33 8.16 36.00 15.55
CA ILE A 33 8.36 37.40 15.12
C ILE A 33 7.27 38.30 15.72
N TRP A 34 6.05 37.77 15.93
CA TRP A 34 4.92 38.54 16.45
C TRP A 34 4.79 38.55 17.99
N GLN A 35 5.55 37.73 18.71
CA GLN A 35 5.60 37.73 20.19
C GLN A 35 6.00 39.04 20.84
N ASN A 36 6.56 39.98 20.06
CA ASN A 36 6.84 41.35 20.50
C ASN A 36 5.57 42.27 20.49
N GLY A 37 4.37 41.69 20.17
CA GLY A 37 3.10 42.39 20.14
C GLY A 37 2.27 42.25 21.41
N THR A 38 1.06 42.84 21.41
CA THR A 38 0.12 42.73 22.54
C THR A 38 -0.33 41.26 22.74
N PRO A 39 -0.56 40.82 24.01
CA PRO A 39 -0.90 39.43 24.31
C PRO A 39 -2.16 38.92 23.57
N ALA A 40 -3.12 39.81 23.31
CA ALA A 40 -4.34 39.47 22.55
C ALA A 40 -4.06 39.09 21.09
N LYS A 41 -3.10 39.73 20.42
CA LYS A 41 -2.69 39.40 19.04
C LYS A 41 -1.96 38.06 18.97
N ALA A 42 -1.12 37.77 19.97
CA ALA A 42 -0.42 36.49 20.09
C ALA A 42 -1.42 35.34 20.29
N LEU A 43 -2.45 35.56 21.12
CA LEU A 43 -3.49 34.57 21.38
C LEU A 43 -4.34 34.27 20.15
N LEU A 44 -4.76 35.32 19.42
CA LEU A 44 -5.50 35.17 18.16
C LEU A 44 -4.68 34.43 17.09
N PHE A 45 -3.40 34.75 16.96
CA PHE A 45 -2.50 34.12 16.01
C PHE A 45 -2.30 32.61 16.34
N ASN A 46 -2.08 32.26 17.61
CA ASN A 46 -1.94 30.87 18.05
C ASN A 46 -3.24 30.08 17.79
N LEU A 47 -4.40 30.66 18.01
CA LEU A 47 -5.69 30.05 17.70
C LEU A 47 -5.82 29.74 16.21
N LEU A 48 -5.55 30.74 15.35
CA LEU A 48 -5.58 30.56 13.89
C LEU A 48 -4.58 29.53 13.40
N ALA A 49 -3.35 29.52 13.96
CA ALA A 49 -2.34 28.54 13.65
C ALA A 49 -2.78 27.11 14.02
N THR A 50 -3.40 26.94 15.19
CA THR A 50 -3.92 25.64 15.64
C THR A 50 -5.07 25.16 14.76
N LEU A 51 -5.99 26.06 14.37
CA LEU A 51 -7.08 25.73 13.45
C LEU A 51 -6.57 25.36 12.05
N ALA A 52 -5.56 26.07 11.54
CA ALA A 52 -4.95 25.76 10.24
C ALA A 52 -4.21 24.41 10.26
N LEU A 53 -3.49 24.10 11.36
CA LEU A 53 -2.85 22.80 11.57
C LEU A 53 -3.88 21.67 11.66
N GLY A 54 -4.92 21.85 12.47
CA GLY A 54 -6.01 20.90 12.60
C GLY A 54 -6.74 20.66 11.28
N GLY A 55 -7.01 21.73 10.55
CA GLY A 55 -7.62 21.66 9.22
C GLY A 55 -6.74 20.93 8.19
N SER A 56 -5.43 21.18 8.19
CA SER A 56 -4.50 20.51 7.28
C SER A 56 -4.36 19.01 7.57
N VAL A 57 -4.31 18.63 8.86
CA VAL A 57 -4.30 17.22 9.29
C VAL A 57 -5.63 16.55 8.92
N TYR A 58 -6.76 17.19 9.19
CA TYR A 58 -8.09 16.69 8.79
C TYR A 58 -8.18 16.49 7.28
N TRP A 59 -7.75 17.49 6.49
CA TRP A 59 -7.77 17.36 5.03
C TRP A 59 -6.84 16.26 4.51
N ALA A 60 -5.65 16.10 5.11
CA ALA A 60 -4.74 15.02 4.77
C ALA A 60 -5.31 13.63 5.12
N SER A 61 -6.10 13.53 6.19
CA SER A 61 -6.76 12.28 6.60
C SER A 61 -7.92 11.87 5.68
N GLN A 62 -8.45 12.80 4.86
CA GLN A 62 -9.52 12.54 3.88
C GLN A 62 -8.97 12.04 2.52
N ALA A 63 -7.66 11.84 2.41
CA ALA A 63 -7.09 11.27 1.18
C ALA A 63 -7.75 9.90 0.91
N PRO A 64 -8.25 9.65 -0.32
CA PRO A 64 -8.87 8.39 -0.64
C PRO A 64 -7.87 7.26 -0.41
N VAL A 65 -8.20 6.35 0.49
CA VAL A 65 -7.41 5.15 0.70
C VAL A 65 -7.80 4.19 -0.42
N HIS A 66 -6.94 4.05 -1.41
CA HIS A 66 -7.13 3.07 -2.46
C HIS A 66 -6.79 1.70 -1.90
N HIS A 67 -7.81 0.96 -1.51
CA HIS A 67 -7.64 -0.42 -1.10
C HIS A 67 -7.75 -1.34 -2.30
N LEU A 68 -6.82 -2.30 -2.40
CA LEU A 68 -7.06 -3.48 -3.22
C LEU A 68 -8.32 -4.17 -2.70
N ALA A 69 -9.23 -4.51 -3.61
CA ALA A 69 -10.44 -5.27 -3.25
C ALA A 69 -10.07 -6.73 -2.99
N TRP A 70 -9.41 -6.99 -1.85
CA TRP A 70 -9.00 -8.32 -1.45
C TRP A 70 -10.18 -9.28 -1.40
N VAL A 71 -10.01 -10.43 -2.01
CA VAL A 71 -10.98 -11.52 -2.00
C VAL A 71 -10.46 -12.61 -1.04
N PRO A 72 -11.25 -13.06 -0.07
CA PRO A 72 -10.87 -14.20 0.75
C PRO A 72 -10.51 -15.40 -0.11
N PHE A 73 -9.40 -16.06 0.26
CA PHE A 73 -8.89 -17.18 -0.51
C PHE A 73 -9.87 -18.36 -0.53
N GLU A 74 -10.22 -18.76 -1.72
CA GLU A 74 -10.92 -20.02 -2.00
C GLU A 74 -10.23 -20.68 -3.21
N LYS A 75 -9.86 -21.94 -3.05
CA LYS A 75 -9.15 -22.68 -4.10
C LYS A 75 -9.95 -22.69 -5.42
N SER A 76 -11.26 -22.86 -5.34
CA SER A 76 -12.16 -22.83 -6.49
C SER A 76 -12.15 -21.51 -7.25
N LYS A 77 -12.08 -20.37 -6.53
CA LYS A 77 -11.98 -19.05 -7.14
C LYS A 77 -10.65 -18.87 -7.88
N LEU A 78 -9.55 -19.30 -7.27
CA LEU A 78 -8.24 -19.27 -7.89
C LEU A 78 -8.23 -20.10 -9.18
N GLU A 79 -8.66 -21.37 -9.11
CA GLU A 79 -8.67 -22.30 -10.24
C GLU A 79 -9.56 -21.79 -11.39
N THR A 80 -10.75 -21.27 -11.06
CA THR A 80 -11.68 -20.71 -12.07
C THR A 80 -11.06 -19.49 -12.77
N HIS A 81 -10.35 -18.64 -12.03
CA HIS A 81 -9.72 -17.44 -12.59
C HIS A 81 -8.54 -17.81 -13.50
N LEU A 82 -7.68 -18.73 -13.06
CA LEU A 82 -6.55 -19.23 -13.83
C LEU A 82 -7.01 -19.98 -15.11
N ALA A 83 -8.10 -20.73 -15.04
CA ALA A 83 -8.68 -21.40 -16.22
C ALA A 83 -9.14 -20.41 -17.31
N GLN A 84 -9.36 -19.14 -16.95
CA GLN A 84 -9.64 -18.06 -17.91
C GLN A 84 -8.36 -17.41 -18.50
N GLY A 85 -7.19 -17.95 -18.20
CA GLY A 85 -5.91 -17.38 -18.61
C GLY A 85 -5.57 -16.04 -17.96
N LYS A 86 -6.09 -15.80 -16.75
CA LYS A 86 -5.87 -14.55 -16.01
C LYS A 86 -4.94 -14.77 -14.81
N PRO A 87 -4.04 -13.80 -14.51
CA PRO A 87 -3.13 -13.93 -13.39
C PRO A 87 -3.84 -13.75 -12.04
N ALA A 88 -3.26 -14.31 -10.98
CA ALA A 88 -3.72 -14.11 -9.63
C ALA A 88 -2.54 -13.81 -8.70
N PHE A 89 -2.78 -12.99 -7.69
CA PHE A 89 -1.82 -12.65 -6.65
C PHE A 89 -2.36 -13.11 -5.30
N VAL A 90 -1.58 -13.89 -4.58
CA VAL A 90 -1.95 -14.43 -3.27
C VAL A 90 -1.06 -13.82 -2.20
N ASP A 91 -1.68 -13.16 -1.24
CA ASP A 91 -1.07 -12.58 -0.05
C ASP A 91 -1.38 -13.46 1.17
N PHE A 92 -0.35 -13.96 1.84
CA PHE A 92 -0.47 -14.70 3.09
C PHE A 92 -0.21 -13.75 4.25
N THR A 93 -1.23 -13.49 5.05
CA THR A 93 -1.24 -12.48 6.11
C THR A 93 -1.89 -12.99 7.40
N ALA A 94 -1.75 -12.22 8.47
CA ALA A 94 -2.45 -12.46 9.73
C ALA A 94 -2.67 -11.13 10.47
N ASP A 95 -3.66 -11.05 11.36
CA ASP A 95 -3.96 -9.83 12.12
C ASP A 95 -2.83 -9.42 13.06
N TRP A 96 -2.12 -10.38 13.61
CA TRP A 96 -0.97 -10.16 14.50
C TRP A 96 0.34 -9.85 13.75
N CYS A 97 0.37 -9.97 12.42
CA CYS A 97 1.57 -9.78 11.61
C CYS A 97 1.79 -8.30 11.28
N ILE A 98 2.61 -7.60 12.09
CA ILE A 98 2.92 -6.18 11.92
C ILE A 98 3.60 -5.91 10.57
N SER A 99 4.55 -6.76 10.17
CA SER A 99 5.24 -6.62 8.86
C SER A 99 4.27 -6.78 7.69
N CYS A 100 3.32 -7.74 7.76
CA CYS A 100 2.29 -7.88 6.74
C CYS A 100 1.47 -6.60 6.61
N LYS A 101 0.95 -6.07 7.72
CA LYS A 101 0.15 -4.82 7.72
C LYS A 101 0.94 -3.62 7.24
N THR A 102 2.23 -3.58 7.55
CA THR A 102 3.13 -2.53 7.05
C THR A 102 3.28 -2.61 5.53
N PHE A 103 3.56 -3.79 4.98
CA PHE A 103 3.70 -3.95 3.53
C PHE A 103 2.37 -3.77 2.80
N GLU A 104 1.26 -4.29 3.33
CA GLU A 104 -0.09 -4.03 2.80
C GLU A 104 -0.36 -2.52 2.72
N GLY A 105 -0.13 -1.77 3.80
CA GLY A 105 -0.41 -0.34 3.87
C GLY A 105 0.51 0.52 3.01
N ILE A 106 1.81 0.20 2.95
CA ILE A 106 2.80 1.03 2.27
C ILE A 106 2.89 0.73 0.77
N TYR A 107 2.70 -0.51 0.34
CA TYR A 107 2.97 -0.93 -1.04
C TYR A 107 1.77 -1.52 -1.77
N LEU A 108 0.99 -2.40 -1.10
CA LEU A 108 -0.09 -3.10 -1.77
C LEU A 108 -1.35 -2.24 -1.90
N ASN A 109 -1.73 -1.52 -0.84
CA ASN A 109 -2.91 -0.65 -0.84
C ASN A 109 -2.59 0.74 -1.43
N ARG A 110 -2.10 0.76 -2.68
CA ARG A 110 -1.75 1.98 -3.39
C ARG A 110 -2.60 2.16 -4.65
N PRO A 111 -2.87 3.42 -5.07
CA PRO A 111 -3.60 3.70 -6.29
C PRO A 111 -3.01 2.97 -7.50
N TYR A 112 -1.69 3.10 -7.70
CA TYR A 112 -1.01 2.48 -8.83
C TYR A 112 -1.08 0.95 -8.79
N THR A 113 -0.97 0.33 -7.61
CA THR A 113 -1.11 -1.13 -7.46
C THR A 113 -2.53 -1.58 -7.81
N ALA A 114 -3.54 -0.86 -7.32
CA ALA A 114 -4.94 -1.16 -7.63
C ALA A 114 -5.25 -0.98 -9.12
N GLU A 115 -4.67 0.05 -9.77
CA GLU A 115 -4.80 0.28 -11.20
C GLU A 115 -4.12 -0.82 -12.02
N ASP A 116 -2.90 -1.24 -11.66
CA ASP A 116 -2.18 -2.33 -12.29
C ASP A 116 -2.95 -3.65 -12.18
N PHE A 117 -3.45 -3.99 -10.99
CA PHE A 117 -4.24 -5.19 -10.78
C PHE A 117 -5.50 -5.19 -11.65
N LYS A 118 -6.20 -4.06 -11.71
CA LYS A 118 -7.37 -3.89 -12.57
C LYS A 118 -7.02 -3.99 -14.05
N ARG A 119 -5.97 -3.33 -14.50
CA ARG A 119 -5.52 -3.28 -15.89
C ARG A 119 -5.08 -4.67 -16.39
N LEU A 120 -4.37 -5.42 -15.55
CA LEU A 120 -3.88 -6.75 -15.86
C LEU A 120 -4.87 -7.87 -15.52
N ASN A 121 -6.06 -7.54 -15.00
CA ASN A 121 -7.06 -8.49 -14.50
C ASN A 121 -6.51 -9.47 -13.47
N ILE A 122 -5.64 -9.00 -12.57
CA ILE A 122 -5.08 -9.81 -11.49
C ILE A 122 -6.13 -9.99 -10.40
N LEU A 123 -6.40 -11.23 -10.01
CA LEU A 123 -7.26 -11.53 -8.87
C LEU A 123 -6.46 -11.41 -7.57
N PRO A 124 -6.74 -10.41 -6.70
CA PRO A 124 -6.08 -10.29 -5.40
C PRO A 124 -6.74 -11.23 -4.38
N LEU A 125 -6.06 -12.28 -4.00
CA LEU A 125 -6.52 -13.25 -3.00
C LEU A 125 -5.75 -13.06 -1.70
N GLN A 126 -6.46 -13.08 -0.57
CA GLN A 126 -5.86 -12.98 0.75
C GLN A 126 -6.12 -14.26 1.55
N VAL A 127 -5.04 -14.85 2.05
CA VAL A 127 -5.04 -16.05 2.90
C VAL A 127 -4.83 -15.62 4.33
N ASP A 128 -5.86 -15.79 5.16
CA ASP A 128 -5.80 -15.47 6.58
C ASP A 128 -5.17 -16.63 7.38
N LEU A 129 -4.06 -16.32 8.02
CA LEU A 129 -3.30 -17.22 8.90
C LEU A 129 -3.32 -16.75 10.36
N THR A 130 -4.31 -15.95 10.74
CA THR A 130 -4.45 -15.43 12.12
C THR A 130 -4.58 -16.57 13.12
N SER A 131 -5.34 -17.63 12.78
CA SER A 131 -5.45 -18.82 13.63
C SER A 131 -4.26 -19.77 13.41
N PRO A 132 -3.62 -20.26 14.50
CA PRO A 132 -2.58 -21.27 14.41
C PRO A 132 -3.08 -22.59 13.79
N ASP A 133 -4.37 -22.89 13.92
CA ASP A 133 -5.03 -24.10 13.42
C ASP A 133 -5.59 -23.91 12.00
N SER A 134 -5.32 -22.79 11.33
CA SER A 134 -5.81 -22.54 9.98
C SER A 134 -5.30 -23.65 9.02
N PRO A 135 -6.18 -24.28 8.23
CA PRO A 135 -5.77 -25.27 7.25
C PRO A 135 -4.87 -24.68 6.16
N HIS A 136 -4.87 -23.36 6.02
CA HIS A 136 -4.06 -22.64 5.03
C HIS A 136 -2.56 -22.61 5.35
N TRP A 137 -2.14 -22.96 6.57
CA TRP A 137 -0.72 -23.18 6.87
C TRP A 137 -0.09 -24.27 6.00
N ASN A 138 -0.85 -25.34 5.69
CA ASN A 138 -0.38 -26.37 4.77
C ASN A 138 -0.29 -25.86 3.32
N PHE A 139 -1.13 -24.94 2.94
CA PHE A 139 -1.07 -24.28 1.63
C PHE A 139 0.18 -23.40 1.53
N LEU A 140 0.51 -22.62 2.56
CA LEU A 140 1.75 -21.85 2.60
C LEU A 140 3.00 -22.75 2.50
N LYS A 141 3.01 -23.86 3.25
CA LYS A 141 4.11 -24.85 3.23
C LYS A 141 4.32 -25.49 1.86
N SER A 142 3.29 -25.60 1.02
CA SER A 142 3.42 -26.13 -0.35
C SER A 142 4.29 -25.26 -1.27
N PHE A 143 4.61 -24.05 -0.85
CA PHE A 143 5.51 -23.11 -1.53
C PHE A 143 6.91 -23.05 -0.84
N ASP A 144 7.24 -24.02 0.00
CA ASP A 144 8.49 -24.03 0.82
C ASP A 144 8.60 -22.78 1.72
N ARG A 145 7.45 -22.27 2.18
CA ARG A 145 7.36 -21.12 3.10
C ARG A 145 6.82 -21.57 4.46
N THR A 146 7.47 -21.09 5.52
CA THR A 146 7.11 -21.43 6.91
C THR A 146 6.69 -20.22 7.73
N GLY A 147 6.77 -19.02 7.15
CA GLY A 147 6.44 -17.74 7.80
C GLY A 147 5.77 -16.76 6.87
N ILE A 148 5.23 -15.71 7.45
CA ILE A 148 4.59 -14.60 6.78
C ILE A 148 5.31 -13.28 7.12
N PRO A 149 5.28 -12.27 6.24
CA PRO A 149 4.51 -12.20 4.99
C PRO A 149 5.05 -13.11 3.89
N ALA A 150 4.17 -13.66 3.07
CA ALA A 150 4.53 -14.42 1.89
C ALA A 150 3.60 -14.07 0.72
N TYR A 151 4.15 -14.03 -0.48
CA TYR A 151 3.43 -13.62 -1.67
C TYR A 151 3.66 -14.61 -2.80
N VAL A 152 2.59 -14.92 -3.55
CA VAL A 152 2.66 -15.83 -4.68
C VAL A 152 1.95 -15.18 -5.87
N LEU A 153 2.64 -15.08 -7.00
CA LEU A 153 2.07 -14.62 -8.26
C LEU A 153 1.87 -15.81 -9.19
N TYR A 154 0.63 -16.05 -9.58
CA TYR A 154 0.24 -17.01 -10.59
C TYR A 154 0.17 -16.34 -11.94
N HIS A 155 0.97 -16.83 -12.89
CA HIS A 155 1.00 -16.35 -14.26
C HIS A 155 -0.05 -17.07 -15.12
N PRO A 156 -0.53 -16.43 -16.20
CA PRO A 156 -1.51 -17.02 -17.12
C PRO A 156 -1.01 -18.28 -17.85
N ASP A 157 0.31 -18.41 -17.99
CA ASP A 157 0.97 -19.57 -18.60
C ASP A 157 1.09 -20.78 -17.68
N GLY A 158 0.57 -20.67 -16.44
CA GLY A 158 0.65 -21.71 -15.41
C GLY A 158 1.91 -21.64 -14.56
N GLN A 159 2.84 -20.71 -14.84
CA GLN A 159 4.01 -20.49 -13.98
C GLN A 159 3.56 -19.94 -12.63
N ILE A 160 4.15 -20.47 -11.55
CA ILE A 160 3.94 -19.99 -10.18
C ILE A 160 5.25 -19.35 -9.71
N GLU A 161 5.18 -18.08 -9.36
CA GLU A 161 6.31 -17.32 -8.83
C GLU A 161 6.11 -17.05 -7.34
N VAL A 162 6.95 -17.68 -6.51
CA VAL A 162 6.99 -17.40 -5.07
C VAL A 162 7.90 -16.20 -4.86
N LEU A 163 7.31 -15.10 -4.40
CA LEU A 163 8.01 -13.83 -4.27
C LEU A 163 8.81 -13.77 -2.96
N PRO A 164 9.94 -13.04 -2.91
CA PRO A 164 10.65 -12.79 -1.66
C PRO A 164 9.80 -11.93 -0.69
N GLU A 165 10.11 -11.97 0.60
CA GLU A 165 9.38 -11.20 1.63
C GLU A 165 9.30 -9.69 1.33
N GLY A 166 10.37 -9.13 0.74
CA GLY A 166 10.40 -7.73 0.29
C GLY A 166 9.76 -7.48 -1.09
N ALA A 167 9.05 -8.44 -1.67
CA ALA A 167 8.46 -8.32 -3.02
C ALA A 167 7.56 -7.11 -3.23
N PRO A 168 6.76 -6.65 -2.25
CA PRO A 168 5.97 -5.44 -2.44
C PRO A 168 6.79 -4.22 -2.85
N LEU A 169 8.09 -4.15 -2.49
CA LEU A 169 9.01 -3.08 -2.90
C LEU A 169 9.26 -3.05 -4.42
N SER A 170 9.19 -4.20 -5.09
CA SER A 170 9.46 -4.35 -6.54
C SER A 170 8.24 -4.88 -7.30
N LEU A 171 7.06 -4.85 -6.70
CA LEU A 171 5.85 -5.42 -7.30
C LEU A 171 5.51 -4.74 -8.61
N HIS A 172 5.60 -3.41 -8.66
CA HIS A 172 5.30 -2.64 -9.88
C HIS A 172 6.17 -3.08 -11.07
N ASP A 173 7.48 -3.24 -10.87
CA ASP A 173 8.40 -3.70 -11.93
C ASP A 173 8.04 -5.11 -12.42
N ARG A 174 7.63 -5.99 -11.50
CA ARG A 174 7.18 -7.35 -11.83
C ARG A 174 5.87 -7.34 -12.62
N LEU A 175 4.95 -6.45 -12.30
CA LEU A 175 3.69 -6.30 -13.03
C LEU A 175 3.91 -5.73 -14.43
N ILE A 176 4.87 -4.82 -14.62
CA ILE A 176 5.30 -4.37 -15.95
C ILE A 176 5.87 -5.54 -16.77
N ALA A 177 6.71 -6.36 -16.15
CA ALA A 177 7.26 -7.55 -16.82
C ALA A 177 6.17 -8.57 -17.19
N LEU A 178 5.17 -8.75 -16.33
CA LEU A 178 4.01 -9.58 -16.60
C LEU A 178 3.20 -9.03 -17.80
N GLU A 179 2.98 -7.72 -17.84
CA GLU A 179 2.27 -7.09 -18.96
C GLU A 179 2.97 -7.33 -20.29
N ALA A 180 4.30 -7.16 -20.36
CA ALA A 180 5.07 -7.43 -21.56
C ALA A 180 4.93 -8.88 -22.03
N LYS A 181 4.90 -9.85 -21.10
CA LYS A 181 4.62 -11.27 -21.42
C LYS A 181 3.21 -11.49 -21.99
N LEU A 182 2.20 -10.83 -21.40
CA LEU A 182 0.81 -10.93 -21.86
C LEU A 182 0.61 -10.35 -23.27
N GLN A 183 1.36 -9.30 -23.63
CA GLN A 183 1.30 -8.70 -24.95
C GLN A 183 1.97 -9.57 -26.02
N ASN A 184 3.07 -10.25 -25.67
CA ASN A 184 3.79 -11.13 -26.59
C ASN A 184 3.08 -12.46 -26.87
N ASN A 185 2.10 -12.84 -26.06
CA ASN A 185 1.33 -14.10 -26.19
C ASN A 185 -0.04 -13.91 -26.89
N LYS A 186 -0.31 -12.71 -27.43
CA LYS A 186 -1.50 -12.39 -28.25
C LYS A 186 -1.16 -12.40 -29.74
#